data_55b2a60e35f137bde76f7c10f94a23d5
#
_entry.id   55b2a60e35f137bde76f7c10f94a23d5
#
_cell.length_a   1.000
_cell.length_b   1.000
_cell.length_c   1.000
_cell.angle_alpha   90.00
_cell.angle_beta   90.00
_cell.angle_gamma   90.00
#
_symmetry.space_group_name_H-M   'P 1'
#
loop_
_entity.id
_entity.type
_entity.pdbx_description
1 polymer ?
#
loop_
_entity_poly.entity_id
_entity_poly.type
_entity_poly.pdbx_seq_one_letter_code
_entity_poly.pdbx_strand_id
1 'polypeptide(L)'
;MIDPQCRLCTLHLTRKNVVQPDLPVGECKVLFVGRDGGEQEDIHGSALLPFAPAGKLLRAMITEVGIDIATCGFDNVVHCHTPDNRGPLPHEVQACRQWVGVVQRSVRPPIVVLLGQEAIEAWFNPSGYNPKKPKYVLKEVSGTKLIQEDGTVVVPTHHPSSALRNSKNKAHLRTALRVVARELGLGFNGPEFTVVPSEILLEVVQWSGIVVIDAEWTRNGDILGVGFASRDSRSALAMAAWMTSGYRGMLEALPPGTTVIGHNISSDFKALVLPPWLTDTWNVEDTMLQALVLGKRERLGGVGLKDLALKDLGLSWETLEELGLPEDLESDKLGYYCLCDCTATLELWYKQKEELKGVQRLHS
;
A
#
# COMPACT_ATOMS: atom_id res chain seq x y z
N MET A 1 27.58 3.88 -16.94
CA MET A 1 28.09 4.10 -15.58
C MET A 1 28.60 5.52 -15.47
N ILE A 2 28.54 6.11 -14.28
CA ILE A 2 29.00 7.46 -14.00
C ILE A 2 30.50 7.43 -13.81
N ASP A 3 31.19 8.45 -14.32
CA ASP A 3 32.65 8.57 -14.17
C ASP A 3 33.04 8.60 -12.67
N PRO A 4 33.80 7.62 -12.18
CA PRO A 4 34.23 7.60 -10.77
C PRO A 4 35.14 8.79 -10.41
N GLN A 5 35.79 9.41 -11.39
CA GLN A 5 36.66 10.57 -11.21
C GLN A 5 35.96 11.91 -11.50
N CYS A 6 34.62 11.92 -11.60
CA CYS A 6 33.84 13.12 -11.89
C CYS A 6 34.24 14.30 -10.99
N ARG A 7 34.53 15.47 -11.60
CA ARG A 7 34.90 16.72 -10.91
C ARG A 7 34.03 17.92 -11.34
N LEU A 8 32.80 17.66 -11.74
CA LEU A 8 31.92 18.70 -12.30
C LEU A 8 31.38 19.69 -11.27
N CYS A 9 31.45 19.37 -9.97
CA CYS A 9 31.06 20.27 -8.88
C CYS A 9 31.92 20.02 -7.64
N THR A 10 31.80 20.87 -6.63
CA THR A 10 32.63 20.84 -5.41
C THR A 10 32.46 19.59 -4.55
N LEU A 11 31.40 18.79 -4.73
CA LEU A 11 31.19 17.55 -3.97
C LEU A 11 32.32 16.52 -4.17
N HIS A 12 33.10 16.62 -5.26
CA HIS A 12 34.26 15.75 -5.46
C HIS A 12 35.33 15.92 -4.39
N LEU A 13 35.36 17.04 -3.66
CA LEU A 13 36.34 17.32 -2.59
C LEU A 13 36.00 16.63 -1.26
N THR A 14 34.72 16.27 -1.06
CA THR A 14 34.20 15.78 0.22
C THR A 14 33.67 14.34 0.17
N ARG A 15 33.25 13.85 -0.99
CA ARG A 15 32.78 12.48 -1.16
C ARG A 15 33.90 11.46 -1.00
N LYS A 16 33.57 10.25 -0.53
CA LYS A 16 34.45 9.08 -0.56
C LYS A 16 34.39 8.39 -1.91
N ASN A 17 33.17 8.18 -2.44
CA ASN A 17 32.91 7.56 -3.72
C ASN A 17 31.87 8.34 -4.53
N VAL A 18 31.89 8.17 -5.86
CA VAL A 18 30.72 8.44 -6.67
C VAL A 18 29.71 7.33 -6.44
N VAL A 19 28.49 7.68 -6.04
CA VAL A 19 27.40 6.74 -5.84
C VAL A 19 26.86 6.30 -7.20
N GLN A 20 27.17 5.08 -7.61
CA GLN A 20 26.70 4.51 -8.86
C GLN A 20 25.23 4.07 -8.74
N PRO A 21 24.46 4.10 -9.83
CA PRO A 21 23.15 3.48 -9.83
C PRO A 21 23.26 1.96 -9.63
N ASP A 22 22.30 1.38 -8.92
CA ASP A 22 22.11 -0.07 -8.80
C ASP A 22 21.06 -0.47 -9.85
N LEU A 23 21.51 -1.02 -10.98
CA LEU A 23 20.67 -1.29 -12.15
C LEU A 23 20.49 -2.81 -12.34
N PRO A 24 19.33 -3.27 -12.83
CA PRO A 24 19.10 -4.67 -13.13
C PRO A 24 19.99 -5.13 -14.31
N VAL A 25 20.32 -6.41 -14.33
CA VAL A 25 21.11 -7.01 -15.44
C VAL A 25 20.32 -7.05 -16.75
N GLY A 26 18.99 -7.12 -16.67
CA GLY A 26 18.09 -7.18 -17.82
C GLY A 26 17.27 -5.89 -18.00
N GLU A 27 16.01 -6.08 -18.34
CA GLU A 27 15.05 -4.98 -18.51
C GLU A 27 14.82 -4.23 -17.19
N CYS A 28 14.89 -2.90 -17.24
CA CYS A 28 14.53 -2.04 -16.13
C CYS A 28 13.08 -1.56 -16.31
N LYS A 29 12.13 -2.16 -15.59
CA LYS A 29 10.72 -1.77 -15.66
C LYS A 29 10.41 -0.55 -14.80
N VAL A 30 11.12 -0.40 -13.68
CA VAL A 30 10.92 0.72 -12.75
C VAL A 30 12.27 1.26 -12.30
N LEU A 31 12.49 2.57 -12.43
CA LEU A 31 13.66 3.26 -11.87
C LEU A 31 13.25 4.11 -10.68
N PHE A 32 13.77 3.79 -9.51
CA PHE A 32 13.60 4.57 -8.29
C PHE A 32 14.71 5.59 -8.15
N VAL A 33 14.36 6.87 -8.02
CA VAL A 33 15.34 7.97 -8.01
C VAL A 33 15.23 8.76 -6.72
N GLY A 34 16.28 8.70 -5.90
CA GLY A 34 16.44 9.48 -4.67
C GLY A 34 17.06 10.85 -4.90
N ARG A 35 17.30 11.58 -3.80
CA ARG A 35 17.89 12.92 -3.81
C ARG A 35 19.40 12.86 -4.08
N ASP A 36 20.15 12.28 -3.18
CA ASP A 36 21.61 12.17 -3.17
C ASP A 36 22.03 10.97 -2.35
N GLY A 37 23.29 10.56 -2.47
CA GLY A 37 23.84 9.47 -1.69
C GLY A 37 23.91 9.78 -0.19
N GLY A 38 23.38 8.90 0.65
CA GLY A 38 23.61 8.92 2.09
C GLY A 38 25.04 8.50 2.46
N GLU A 39 25.40 8.61 3.75
CA GLU A 39 26.75 8.26 4.23
C GLU A 39 27.14 6.81 3.88
N GLN A 40 26.24 5.84 4.05
CA GLN A 40 26.52 4.44 3.71
C GLN A 40 26.70 4.25 2.20
N GLU A 41 25.92 4.95 1.40
CA GLU A 41 26.01 4.91 -0.07
C GLU A 41 27.32 5.53 -0.55
N ASP A 42 27.81 6.59 0.11
CA ASP A 42 29.12 7.19 -0.15
C ASP A 42 30.28 6.24 0.18
N ILE A 43 30.14 5.45 1.26
CA ILE A 43 31.13 4.44 1.64
C ILE A 43 31.16 3.28 0.64
N HIS A 44 29.99 2.79 0.19
CA HIS A 44 29.88 1.60 -0.64
C HIS A 44 29.78 1.90 -2.14
N GLY A 45 29.55 3.15 -2.52
CA GLY A 45 29.50 3.61 -3.90
C GLY A 45 28.27 3.15 -4.71
N SER A 46 27.16 2.84 -4.06
CA SER A 46 25.93 2.38 -4.73
C SER A 46 24.66 2.97 -4.12
N ALA A 47 23.67 3.28 -4.97
CA ALA A 47 22.42 3.93 -4.58
C ALA A 47 21.46 3.00 -3.83
N LEU A 48 20.72 3.54 -2.87
CA LEU A 48 19.64 2.88 -2.14
C LEU A 48 19.98 1.44 -1.68
N LEU A 49 21.11 1.31 -0.99
CA LEU A 49 21.71 0.04 -0.58
C LEU A 49 20.72 -0.92 0.09
N PRO A 50 20.69 -2.22 -0.28
CA PRO A 50 19.70 -3.19 0.20
C PRO A 50 19.77 -3.47 1.70
N PHE A 51 20.92 -3.25 2.33
CA PHE A 51 21.13 -3.46 3.77
C PHE A 51 20.95 -2.17 4.60
N ALA A 52 21.00 -0.98 3.97
CA ALA A 52 20.71 0.28 4.65
C ALA A 52 19.20 0.41 4.95
N PRO A 53 18.81 1.04 6.08
CA PRO A 53 17.41 1.05 6.52
C PRO A 53 16.41 1.52 5.47
N ALA A 54 16.72 2.59 4.74
CA ALA A 54 15.84 3.13 3.70
C ALA A 54 15.71 2.20 2.49
N GLY A 55 16.83 1.67 1.99
CA GLY A 55 16.84 0.73 0.87
C GLY A 55 16.20 -0.61 1.22
N LYS A 56 16.40 -1.10 2.47
CA LYS A 56 15.74 -2.31 2.97
C LYS A 56 14.22 -2.15 3.03
N LEU A 57 13.74 -1.02 3.59
CA LEU A 57 12.30 -0.71 3.63
C LEU A 57 11.71 -0.64 2.22
N LEU A 58 12.35 0.11 1.31
CA LEU A 58 11.87 0.28 -0.06
C LEU A 58 11.73 -1.07 -0.76
N ARG A 59 12.76 -1.91 -0.74
CA ARG A 59 12.73 -3.24 -1.37
C ARG A 59 11.66 -4.16 -0.78
N ALA A 60 11.48 -4.14 0.54
CA ALA A 60 10.42 -4.90 1.20
C ALA A 60 9.03 -4.46 0.72
N MET A 61 8.80 -3.14 0.58
CA MET A 61 7.52 -2.60 0.11
C MET A 61 7.29 -2.82 -1.39
N ILE A 62 8.34 -2.80 -2.22
CA ILE A 62 8.28 -3.18 -3.64
C ILE A 62 7.81 -4.62 -3.79
N THR A 63 8.41 -5.55 -3.04
CA THR A 63 8.01 -6.96 -3.02
C THR A 63 6.60 -7.16 -2.47
N GLU A 64 6.21 -6.38 -1.45
CA GLU A 64 4.88 -6.40 -0.85
C GLU A 64 3.75 -6.14 -1.87
N VAL A 65 3.98 -5.25 -2.84
CA VAL A 65 2.99 -4.95 -3.90
C VAL A 65 3.16 -5.82 -5.15
N GLY A 66 3.96 -6.88 -5.08
CA GLY A 66 4.14 -7.86 -6.16
C GLY A 66 5.07 -7.42 -7.29
N ILE A 67 5.78 -6.31 -7.17
CA ILE A 67 6.76 -5.86 -8.17
C ILE A 67 8.03 -6.72 -8.03
N ASP A 68 8.49 -7.28 -9.17
CA ASP A 68 9.73 -8.04 -9.20
C ASP A 68 10.95 -7.12 -9.03
N ILE A 69 11.62 -7.24 -7.90
CA ILE A 69 12.80 -6.46 -7.54
C ILE A 69 13.95 -6.60 -8.55
N ALA A 70 14.03 -7.74 -9.24
CA ALA A 70 15.04 -7.97 -10.26
C ALA A 70 14.85 -7.12 -11.52
N THR A 71 13.69 -6.46 -11.68
CA THR A 71 13.39 -5.52 -12.77
C THR A 71 13.45 -4.05 -12.33
N CYS A 72 13.90 -3.78 -11.09
CA CYS A 72 13.97 -2.46 -10.51
C CYS A 72 15.40 -1.90 -10.55
N GLY A 73 15.54 -0.65 -10.98
CA GLY A 73 16.76 0.13 -10.84
C GLY A 73 16.66 1.16 -9.72
N PHE A 74 17.80 1.52 -9.13
CA PHE A 74 17.90 2.49 -8.05
C PHE A 74 18.97 3.53 -8.38
N ASP A 75 18.64 4.81 -8.30
CA ASP A 75 19.50 5.91 -8.67
C ASP A 75 19.27 7.14 -7.77
N ASN A 76 20.05 8.18 -7.95
CA ASN A 76 19.91 9.48 -7.30
C ASN A 76 20.04 10.63 -8.31
N VAL A 77 19.39 11.78 -8.05
CA VAL A 77 19.59 12.98 -8.90
C VAL A 77 20.94 13.63 -8.72
N VAL A 78 21.59 13.41 -7.55
CA VAL A 78 22.99 13.81 -7.27
C VAL A 78 23.76 12.59 -6.82
N HIS A 79 24.83 12.26 -7.53
CA HIS A 79 25.62 11.02 -7.36
C HIS A 79 26.81 11.16 -6.39
N CYS A 80 26.71 12.09 -5.49
CA CYS A 80 27.72 12.29 -4.42
C CYS A 80 26.98 12.60 -3.12
N HIS A 81 27.58 12.16 -1.99
CA HIS A 81 27.11 12.55 -0.68
C HIS A 81 27.31 14.05 -0.44
N THR A 82 26.29 14.71 0.10
CA THR A 82 26.36 16.13 0.46
C THR A 82 26.83 16.27 1.92
N PRO A 83 27.74 17.21 2.24
CA PRO A 83 28.21 17.42 3.61
C PRO A 83 27.05 17.59 4.59
N ASP A 84 27.14 16.97 5.76
CA ASP A 84 26.15 17.02 6.84
C ASP A 84 24.73 16.62 6.42
N ASN A 85 24.59 15.81 5.38
CA ASN A 85 23.31 15.41 4.79
C ASN A 85 22.39 16.58 4.41
N ARG A 86 22.98 17.76 4.11
CA ARG A 86 22.21 18.89 3.59
C ARG A 86 21.56 18.57 2.24
N GLY A 87 20.56 19.32 1.84
CA GLY A 87 20.06 19.26 0.45
C GLY A 87 21.13 19.69 -0.55
N PRO A 88 21.12 19.13 -1.78
CA PRO A 88 22.03 19.56 -2.84
C PRO A 88 21.78 21.03 -3.24
N LEU A 89 22.84 21.69 -3.65
CA LEU A 89 22.77 23.07 -4.13
C LEU A 89 22.41 23.09 -5.64
N PRO A 90 21.83 24.21 -6.13
CA PRO A 90 21.42 24.30 -7.54
C PRO A 90 22.50 23.94 -8.55
N HIS A 91 23.73 24.40 -8.33
CA HIS A 91 24.86 24.09 -9.23
C HIS A 91 25.30 22.62 -9.16
N GLU A 92 25.08 21.92 -8.03
CA GLU A 92 25.36 20.50 -7.86
C GLU A 92 24.34 19.65 -8.64
N VAL A 93 23.06 20.00 -8.56
CA VAL A 93 21.99 19.37 -9.38
C VAL A 93 22.23 19.59 -10.86
N GLN A 94 22.56 20.82 -11.26
CA GLN A 94 22.87 21.17 -12.64
C GLN A 94 24.06 20.35 -13.18
N ALA A 95 25.13 20.22 -12.41
CA ALA A 95 26.32 19.46 -12.79
C ALA A 95 26.02 17.95 -12.95
N CYS A 96 25.17 17.40 -12.06
CA CYS A 96 24.81 15.99 -12.10
C CYS A 96 23.76 15.62 -13.15
N ARG A 97 23.01 16.58 -13.69
CA ARG A 97 21.92 16.35 -14.66
C ARG A 97 22.32 15.49 -15.85
N GLN A 98 23.53 15.65 -16.36
CA GLN A 98 24.01 14.84 -17.49
C GLN A 98 24.09 13.36 -17.15
N TRP A 99 24.45 13.00 -15.92
CA TRP A 99 24.55 11.61 -15.47
C TRP A 99 23.19 10.97 -15.31
N VAL A 100 22.20 11.69 -14.74
CA VAL A 100 20.80 11.26 -14.71
C VAL A 100 20.31 10.93 -16.12
N GLY A 101 20.60 11.80 -17.10
CA GLY A 101 20.25 11.55 -18.50
C GLY A 101 21.00 10.36 -19.12
N VAL A 102 22.23 10.08 -18.71
CA VAL A 102 22.98 8.88 -19.15
C VAL A 102 22.30 7.62 -18.61
N VAL A 103 21.95 7.57 -17.33
CA VAL A 103 21.27 6.44 -16.70
C VAL A 103 19.91 6.18 -17.37
N GLN A 104 19.07 7.22 -17.51
CA GLN A 104 17.77 7.09 -18.18
C GLN A 104 17.88 6.52 -19.60
N ARG A 105 18.81 7.05 -20.41
CA ARG A 105 19.00 6.54 -21.78
C ARG A 105 19.54 5.13 -21.84
N SER A 106 20.30 4.69 -20.82
CA SER A 106 20.88 3.33 -20.78
C SER A 106 19.83 2.27 -20.47
N VAL A 107 18.88 2.56 -19.57
CA VAL A 107 17.87 1.59 -19.12
C VAL A 107 16.47 1.83 -19.69
N ARG A 108 16.16 3.05 -20.14
CA ARG A 108 14.86 3.46 -20.72
C ARG A 108 13.67 2.91 -19.94
N PRO A 109 13.56 3.21 -18.64
CA PRO A 109 12.51 2.63 -17.82
C PRO A 109 11.16 3.21 -18.24
N PRO A 110 10.11 2.39 -18.45
CA PRO A 110 8.76 2.91 -18.71
C PRO A 110 8.18 3.66 -17.51
N ILE A 111 8.67 3.36 -16.31
CA ILE A 111 8.19 3.98 -15.07
C ILE A 111 9.38 4.51 -14.26
N VAL A 112 9.24 5.74 -13.75
CA VAL A 112 10.18 6.38 -12.82
C VAL A 112 9.46 6.74 -11.53
N VAL A 113 10.01 6.37 -10.39
CA VAL A 113 9.50 6.74 -9.07
C VAL A 113 10.43 7.75 -8.41
N LEU A 114 9.94 8.96 -8.13
CA LEU A 114 10.72 10.03 -7.52
C LEU A 114 10.53 10.05 -6.00
N LEU A 115 11.61 9.89 -5.26
CA LEU A 115 11.60 9.70 -3.81
C LEU A 115 11.96 11.01 -3.08
N GLY A 116 10.92 11.77 -2.69
CA GLY A 116 11.06 13.00 -1.90
C GLY A 116 11.04 14.29 -2.71
N GLN A 117 10.78 15.41 -2.01
CA GLN A 117 10.57 16.73 -2.61
C GLN A 117 11.75 17.19 -3.48
N GLU A 118 12.96 16.99 -3.00
CA GLU A 118 14.17 17.44 -3.69
C GLU A 118 14.43 16.64 -4.98
N ALA A 119 14.12 15.32 -4.97
CA ALA A 119 14.22 14.49 -6.19
C ALA A 119 13.19 14.93 -7.24
N ILE A 120 11.95 15.23 -6.82
CA ILE A 120 10.88 15.74 -7.69
C ILE A 120 11.30 17.06 -8.35
N GLU A 121 11.78 18.02 -7.55
CA GLU A 121 12.16 19.33 -8.06
C GLU A 121 13.38 19.24 -8.97
N ALA A 122 14.39 18.45 -8.62
CA ALA A 122 15.58 18.25 -9.46
C ALA A 122 15.25 17.56 -10.80
N TRP A 123 14.26 16.67 -10.81
CA TRP A 123 13.81 15.98 -12.01
C TRP A 123 13.06 16.90 -12.98
N PHE A 124 12.04 17.62 -12.49
CA PHE A 124 11.17 18.44 -13.31
C PHE A 124 11.68 19.85 -13.58
N ASN A 125 12.57 20.37 -12.74
CA ASN A 125 13.08 21.74 -12.82
C ASN A 125 14.59 21.82 -12.52
N PRO A 126 15.43 21.03 -13.22
CA PRO A 126 16.86 20.97 -12.89
C PRO A 126 17.61 22.29 -13.09
N SER A 127 17.18 23.13 -14.04
CA SER A 127 17.80 24.43 -14.33
C SER A 127 17.36 25.54 -13.36
N GLY A 128 16.16 25.43 -12.79
CA GLY A 128 15.60 26.35 -11.81
C GLY A 128 15.43 25.71 -10.43
N TYR A 129 16.19 24.66 -10.13
CA TYR A 129 16.06 23.88 -8.90
C TYR A 129 15.93 24.74 -7.65
N ASN A 130 14.78 24.66 -7.02
CA ASN A 130 14.47 25.36 -5.78
C ASN A 130 13.45 24.58 -4.93
N PRO A 131 13.89 23.66 -4.04
CA PRO A 131 12.99 22.82 -3.28
C PRO A 131 12.14 23.58 -2.24
N LYS A 132 12.47 24.89 -1.98
CA LYS A 132 11.64 25.77 -1.11
C LYS A 132 10.47 26.40 -1.88
N LYS A 133 10.57 26.48 -3.22
CA LYS A 133 9.50 26.96 -4.11
C LYS A 133 9.39 25.98 -5.29
N PRO A 134 8.98 24.73 -5.05
CA PRO A 134 9.01 23.68 -6.05
C PRO A 134 7.94 23.89 -7.12
N LYS A 135 8.22 23.37 -8.32
CA LYS A 135 7.25 23.30 -9.41
C LYS A 135 6.09 22.36 -9.06
N TYR A 136 6.39 21.25 -8.35
CA TYR A 136 5.42 20.30 -7.87
C TYR A 136 5.62 20.08 -6.36
N VAL A 137 4.56 20.27 -5.59
CA VAL A 137 4.58 20.06 -4.13
C VAL A 137 4.31 18.59 -3.83
N LEU A 138 5.23 17.92 -3.16
CA LEU A 138 5.13 16.49 -2.83
C LEU A 138 3.79 16.09 -2.22
N LYS A 139 3.25 16.92 -1.30
CA LYS A 139 1.96 16.66 -0.64
C LYS A 139 0.79 16.58 -1.65
N GLU A 140 0.87 17.31 -2.76
CA GLU A 140 -0.18 17.38 -3.78
C GLU A 140 -0.04 16.31 -4.85
N VAL A 141 1.20 15.90 -5.15
CA VAL A 141 1.49 14.96 -6.25
C VAL A 141 1.87 13.55 -5.79
N SER A 142 1.96 13.29 -4.48
CA SER A 142 2.36 11.98 -3.98
C SER A 142 1.36 10.90 -4.39
N GLY A 143 1.86 9.87 -5.09
CA GLY A 143 1.02 8.78 -5.60
C GLY A 143 0.23 9.10 -6.86
N THR A 144 0.38 10.31 -7.44
CA THR A 144 -0.24 10.63 -8.73
C THR A 144 0.62 10.14 -9.89
N LYS A 145 -0.03 9.90 -11.02
CA LYS A 145 0.60 9.51 -12.27
C LYS A 145 0.83 10.75 -13.14
N LEU A 146 2.09 11.07 -13.41
CA LEU A 146 2.49 12.14 -14.34
C LEU A 146 3.09 11.49 -15.60
N ILE A 147 2.68 11.91 -16.79
CA ILE A 147 3.17 11.37 -18.05
C ILE A 147 4.09 12.39 -18.70
N GLN A 148 5.32 12.01 -19.01
CA GLN A 148 6.28 12.84 -19.75
C GLN A 148 5.99 12.79 -21.25
N GLU A 149 6.58 13.72 -22.01
CA GLU A 149 6.41 13.81 -23.48
C GLU A 149 6.86 12.56 -24.23
N ASP A 150 7.84 11.82 -23.67
CA ASP A 150 8.34 10.56 -24.24
C ASP A 150 7.50 9.33 -23.84
N GLY A 151 6.40 9.53 -23.12
CA GLY A 151 5.52 8.48 -22.62
C GLY A 151 5.94 7.88 -21.28
N THR A 152 7.10 8.26 -20.71
CA THR A 152 7.53 7.78 -19.38
C THR A 152 6.54 8.17 -18.31
N VAL A 153 6.08 7.19 -17.54
CA VAL A 153 5.22 7.41 -16.38
C VAL A 153 6.07 7.78 -15.17
N VAL A 154 5.80 8.93 -14.56
CA VAL A 154 6.50 9.37 -13.34
C VAL A 154 5.54 9.36 -12.16
N VAL A 155 5.92 8.68 -11.09
CA VAL A 155 5.14 8.58 -9.84
C VAL A 155 5.95 9.20 -8.70
N PRO A 156 5.63 10.43 -8.27
CA PRO A 156 6.26 11.07 -7.12
C PRO A 156 5.78 10.45 -5.82
N THR A 157 6.66 10.33 -4.81
CA THR A 157 6.28 9.86 -3.48
C THR A 157 7.26 10.25 -2.40
N HIS A 158 6.96 9.90 -1.15
CA HIS A 158 7.81 10.13 0.00
C HIS A 158 9.07 9.27 -0.03
N HIS A 159 10.21 9.83 0.41
CA HIS A 159 11.45 9.09 0.53
C HIS A 159 11.35 8.00 1.63
N PRO A 160 11.89 6.79 1.43
CA PRO A 160 11.83 5.72 2.42
C PRO A 160 12.37 6.10 3.81
N SER A 161 13.39 6.97 3.89
CA SER A 161 13.90 7.46 5.18
C SER A 161 12.88 8.28 5.97
N SER A 162 11.96 8.98 5.30
CA SER A 162 10.86 9.68 5.96
C SER A 162 9.76 8.72 6.40
N ALA A 163 9.54 7.65 5.62
CA ALA A 163 8.58 6.59 5.93
C ALA A 163 9.01 5.75 7.16
N LEU A 164 10.31 5.61 7.42
CA LEU A 164 10.82 4.99 8.65
C LEU A 164 10.44 5.77 9.93
N ARG A 165 10.28 7.10 9.82
CA ARG A 165 10.01 7.99 10.95
C ARG A 165 8.54 8.38 11.08
N ASN A 166 7.74 8.16 10.05
CA ASN A 166 6.34 8.60 10.01
C ASN A 166 5.47 7.58 9.27
N SER A 167 4.49 6.99 9.98
CA SER A 167 3.58 5.99 9.43
C SER A 167 2.72 6.52 8.28
N LYS A 168 2.32 7.81 8.30
CA LYS A 168 1.59 8.44 7.18
C LYS A 168 2.44 8.47 5.91
N ASN A 169 3.73 8.82 6.02
CA ASN A 169 4.62 8.80 4.87
C ASN A 169 4.85 7.38 4.34
N LYS A 170 4.81 6.36 5.23
CA LYS A 170 4.85 4.96 4.84
C LYS A 170 3.59 4.55 4.05
N ALA A 171 2.41 5.01 4.47
CA ALA A 171 1.16 4.81 3.74
C ALA A 171 1.23 5.45 2.33
N HIS A 172 1.64 6.71 2.24
CA HIS A 172 1.83 7.38 0.93
C HIS A 172 2.82 6.66 0.02
N LEU A 173 3.93 6.12 0.56
CA LEU A 173 4.87 5.34 -0.23
C LEU A 173 4.22 4.04 -0.74
N ARG A 174 3.42 3.35 0.09
CA ARG A 174 2.67 2.15 -0.30
C ARG A 174 1.66 2.45 -1.41
N THR A 175 0.88 3.52 -1.28
CA THR A 175 -0.06 3.98 -2.31
C THR A 175 0.65 4.21 -3.65
N ALA A 176 1.76 4.93 -3.65
CA ALA A 176 2.54 5.17 -4.87
C ALA A 176 3.05 3.86 -5.51
N LEU A 177 3.54 2.91 -4.71
CA LEU A 177 3.99 1.61 -5.22
C LEU A 177 2.84 0.78 -5.80
N ARG A 178 1.62 0.89 -5.28
CA ARG A 178 0.43 0.27 -5.87
C ARG A 178 0.08 0.88 -7.21
N VAL A 179 0.21 2.21 -7.37
CA VAL A 179 0.05 2.86 -8.68
C VAL A 179 1.06 2.31 -9.68
N VAL A 180 2.33 2.16 -9.28
CA VAL A 180 3.37 1.53 -10.11
C VAL A 180 3.01 0.09 -10.49
N ALA A 181 2.54 -0.72 -9.53
CA ALA A 181 2.13 -2.10 -9.78
C ALA A 181 1.00 -2.18 -10.83
N ARG A 182 0.00 -1.29 -10.75
CA ARG A 182 -1.06 -1.18 -11.78
C ARG A 182 -0.51 -0.85 -13.16
N GLU A 183 0.42 0.11 -13.25
CA GLU A 183 1.05 0.47 -14.53
C GLU A 183 1.85 -0.68 -15.15
N LEU A 184 2.36 -1.57 -14.32
CA LEU A 184 3.03 -2.79 -14.77
C LEU A 184 2.05 -3.92 -15.19
N GLY A 185 0.75 -3.68 -15.10
CA GLY A 185 -0.27 -4.70 -15.35
C GLY A 185 -0.36 -5.78 -14.26
N LEU A 186 0.27 -5.51 -13.11
CA LEU A 186 0.11 -6.34 -11.91
C LEU A 186 -1.25 -6.00 -11.33
N GLY A 187 -2.27 -6.76 -11.72
CA GLY A 187 -3.64 -6.56 -11.27
C GLY A 187 -3.73 -6.73 -9.75
N PHE A 188 -4.65 -5.99 -9.14
CA PHE A 188 -5.08 -6.35 -7.81
C PHE A 188 -5.82 -7.68 -7.93
N ASN A 189 -5.34 -8.71 -7.27
CA ASN A 189 -6.13 -9.91 -7.01
C ASN A 189 -7.11 -9.55 -5.88
N GLY A 190 -8.15 -8.78 -6.22
CA GLY A 190 -9.24 -8.53 -5.29
C GLY A 190 -9.93 -9.84 -4.91
N PRO A 191 -10.58 -9.88 -3.75
CA PRO A 191 -11.38 -11.05 -3.39
C PRO A 191 -12.52 -11.24 -4.41
N GLU A 192 -12.75 -12.48 -4.80
CA GLU A 192 -13.82 -12.84 -5.74
C GLU A 192 -15.14 -13.08 -4.97
N PHE A 193 -16.22 -12.47 -5.43
CA PHE A 193 -17.54 -12.64 -4.86
C PHE A 193 -18.66 -12.43 -5.90
N THR A 194 -19.84 -12.94 -5.58
CA THR A 194 -21.05 -12.70 -6.36
C THR A 194 -21.95 -11.74 -5.57
N VAL A 195 -22.29 -10.61 -6.16
CA VAL A 195 -23.29 -9.70 -5.55
C VAL A 195 -24.68 -10.29 -5.71
N VAL A 196 -25.40 -10.40 -4.61
CA VAL A 196 -26.75 -10.96 -4.56
C VAL A 196 -27.69 -10.03 -3.79
N PRO A 197 -29.01 -10.11 -4.02
CA PRO A 197 -30.01 -9.47 -3.17
C PRO A 197 -29.90 -9.92 -1.71
N SER A 198 -30.26 -9.04 -0.77
CA SER A 198 -30.18 -9.32 0.68
C SER A 198 -30.96 -10.55 1.11
N GLU A 199 -32.11 -10.81 0.46
CA GLU A 199 -32.96 -11.97 0.72
C GLU A 199 -32.26 -13.28 0.38
N ILE A 200 -31.55 -13.32 -0.76
CA ILE A 200 -30.74 -14.48 -1.17
C ILE A 200 -29.56 -14.67 -0.20
N LEU A 201 -28.91 -13.58 0.20
CA LEU A 201 -27.82 -13.65 1.17
C LEU A 201 -28.31 -14.18 2.51
N LEU A 202 -29.48 -13.75 2.98
CA LEU A 202 -30.07 -14.22 4.23
C LEU A 202 -30.35 -15.74 4.18
N GLU A 203 -30.82 -16.28 3.07
CA GLU A 203 -30.96 -17.73 2.87
C GLU A 203 -29.59 -18.43 3.01
N VAL A 204 -28.54 -17.88 2.39
CA VAL A 204 -27.19 -18.44 2.53
C VAL A 204 -26.72 -18.42 3.98
N VAL A 205 -26.98 -17.34 4.72
CA VAL A 205 -26.64 -17.26 6.15
C VAL A 205 -27.40 -18.29 6.99
N GLN A 206 -28.70 -18.52 6.68
CA GLN A 206 -29.49 -19.55 7.36
C GLN A 206 -28.91 -20.96 7.18
N TRP A 207 -28.32 -21.25 6.02
CA TRP A 207 -27.69 -22.53 5.72
C TRP A 207 -26.26 -22.64 6.27
N SER A 208 -25.46 -21.57 6.15
CA SER A 208 -24.05 -21.57 6.57
C SER A 208 -23.85 -21.32 8.07
N GLY A 209 -24.79 -20.61 8.68
CA GLY A 209 -24.67 -20.11 10.05
C GLY A 209 -23.60 -19.02 10.23
N ILE A 210 -23.11 -18.42 9.12
CA ILE A 210 -21.97 -17.48 9.13
C ILE A 210 -22.33 -16.25 8.32
N VAL A 211 -21.96 -15.07 8.84
CA VAL A 211 -22.00 -13.81 8.07
C VAL A 211 -20.86 -12.90 8.50
N VAL A 212 -20.22 -12.26 7.54
CA VAL A 212 -19.32 -11.12 7.78
C VAL A 212 -20.13 -9.85 7.65
N ILE A 213 -19.87 -8.88 8.52
CA ILE A 213 -20.39 -7.52 8.41
C ILE A 213 -19.24 -6.52 8.44
N ASP A 214 -19.40 -5.45 7.68
CA ASP A 214 -18.51 -4.30 7.63
C ASP A 214 -19.36 -3.06 7.36
N ALA A 215 -19.14 -1.98 8.08
CA ALA A 215 -19.92 -0.76 7.94
C ALA A 215 -19.05 0.40 7.45
N GLU A 216 -19.62 1.26 6.64
CA GLU A 216 -18.99 2.49 6.18
C GLU A 216 -19.76 3.71 6.68
N TRP A 217 -19.05 4.69 7.20
CA TRP A 217 -19.65 5.89 7.78
C TRP A 217 -18.87 7.16 7.49
N THR A 218 -19.55 8.31 7.57
CA THR A 218 -18.95 9.63 7.41
C THR A 218 -18.08 9.99 8.62
N ARG A 219 -17.30 11.05 8.49
CA ARG A 219 -16.54 11.62 9.62
C ARG A 219 -17.42 12.06 10.82
N ASN A 220 -18.70 12.35 10.56
CA ASN A 220 -19.68 12.71 11.58
C ASN A 220 -20.36 11.50 12.23
N GLY A 221 -20.09 10.30 11.73
CA GLY A 221 -20.67 9.05 12.24
C GLY A 221 -21.97 8.62 11.58
N ASP A 222 -22.39 9.28 10.49
CA ASP A 222 -23.58 8.87 9.73
C ASP A 222 -23.26 7.64 8.90
N ILE A 223 -24.06 6.58 9.00
CA ILE A 223 -23.87 5.35 8.23
C ILE A 223 -24.19 5.58 6.76
N LEU A 224 -23.23 5.30 5.91
CA LEU A 224 -23.36 5.35 4.45
C LEU A 224 -23.87 4.02 3.90
N GLY A 225 -23.52 2.91 4.53
CA GLY A 225 -24.00 1.60 4.20
C GLY A 225 -23.34 0.49 5.00
N VAL A 226 -23.84 -0.72 4.81
CA VAL A 226 -23.33 -1.93 5.45
C VAL A 226 -23.14 -3.01 4.40
N GLY A 227 -21.95 -3.58 4.35
CA GLY A 227 -21.61 -4.74 3.56
C GLY A 227 -21.83 -6.03 4.35
N PHE A 228 -22.28 -7.04 3.64
CA PHE A 228 -22.46 -8.39 4.16
C PHE A 228 -21.82 -9.38 3.22
N ALA A 229 -21.16 -10.42 3.76
CA ALA A 229 -20.68 -11.54 2.97
C ALA A 229 -20.89 -12.86 3.70
N SER A 230 -21.25 -13.89 2.96
CA SER A 230 -21.36 -15.27 3.45
C SER A 230 -20.98 -16.25 2.36
N ARG A 231 -20.75 -17.50 2.72
CA ARG A 231 -20.45 -18.57 1.76
C ARG A 231 -21.20 -19.83 2.14
N ASP A 232 -21.93 -20.39 1.18
CA ASP A 232 -22.43 -21.77 1.30
C ASP A 232 -21.24 -22.73 1.30
N SER A 233 -21.24 -23.71 2.15
CA SER A 233 -20.23 -24.78 2.22
C SER A 233 -20.03 -25.52 0.88
N ARG A 234 -20.98 -25.42 -0.04
CA ARG A 234 -20.96 -26.01 -1.39
C ARG A 234 -20.44 -25.07 -2.47
N SER A 235 -20.26 -23.78 -2.17
CA SER A 235 -19.77 -22.76 -3.11
C SER A 235 -18.32 -22.38 -2.80
N ALA A 236 -17.49 -22.28 -3.84
CA ALA A 236 -16.14 -21.75 -3.71
C ALA A 236 -16.15 -20.22 -3.55
N LEU A 237 -17.16 -19.52 -4.08
CA LEU A 237 -17.26 -18.07 -4.08
C LEU A 237 -18.11 -17.56 -2.93
N ALA A 238 -17.71 -16.46 -2.34
CA ALA A 238 -18.52 -15.70 -1.40
C ALA A 238 -19.73 -15.07 -2.13
N MET A 239 -20.86 -15.01 -1.44
CA MET A 239 -22.02 -14.20 -1.82
C MET A 239 -22.03 -12.96 -0.95
N ALA A 240 -22.24 -11.79 -1.54
CA ALA A 240 -22.13 -10.52 -0.85
C ALA A 240 -23.26 -9.55 -1.22
N ALA A 241 -23.64 -8.69 -0.30
CA ALA A 241 -24.65 -7.64 -0.50
C ALA A 241 -24.21 -6.33 0.15
N TRP A 242 -24.42 -5.22 -0.56
CA TRP A 242 -24.24 -3.86 -0.06
C TRP A 242 -25.60 -3.20 0.16
N MET A 243 -25.80 -2.62 1.35
CA MET A 243 -27.08 -2.02 1.72
C MET A 243 -26.89 -0.60 2.27
N THR A 244 -27.41 0.40 1.57
CA THR A 244 -27.45 1.80 2.03
C THR A 244 -28.65 2.09 2.94
N SER A 245 -29.66 1.20 2.91
CA SER A 245 -30.86 1.26 3.75
C SER A 245 -31.35 -0.15 4.03
N GLY A 246 -32.22 -0.31 5.05
CA GLY A 246 -32.78 -1.62 5.40
C GLY A 246 -31.82 -2.60 6.07
N TYR A 247 -30.54 -2.25 6.24
CA TYR A 247 -29.54 -3.12 6.88
C TYR A 247 -29.91 -3.52 8.31
N ARG A 248 -30.66 -2.70 9.06
CA ARG A 248 -31.16 -3.06 10.40
C ARG A 248 -32.10 -4.26 10.33
N GLY A 249 -33.04 -4.27 9.38
CA GLY A 249 -33.92 -5.41 9.16
C GLY A 249 -33.16 -6.68 8.78
N MET A 250 -32.07 -6.56 8.00
CA MET A 250 -31.18 -7.68 7.69
C MET A 250 -30.50 -8.22 8.96
N LEU A 251 -29.95 -7.32 9.80
CA LEU A 251 -29.31 -7.69 11.06
C LEU A 251 -30.29 -8.36 12.06
N GLU A 252 -31.51 -7.84 12.18
CA GLU A 252 -32.56 -8.38 13.06
C GLU A 252 -33.10 -9.73 12.53
N ALA A 253 -33.00 -9.99 11.24
CA ALA A 253 -33.43 -11.25 10.61
C ALA A 253 -32.37 -12.37 10.71
N LEU A 254 -31.16 -12.08 11.19
CA LEU A 254 -30.10 -13.10 11.38
C LEU A 254 -30.56 -14.12 12.43
N PRO A 255 -30.47 -15.42 12.14
CA PRO A 255 -30.86 -16.46 13.11
C PRO A 255 -30.05 -16.38 14.42
N PRO A 256 -30.64 -16.62 15.58
CA PRO A 256 -29.90 -16.81 16.83
C PRO A 256 -28.82 -17.89 16.68
N GLY A 257 -27.65 -17.64 17.21
CA GLY A 257 -26.50 -18.55 17.09
C GLY A 257 -25.66 -18.34 15.81
N THR A 258 -26.06 -17.41 14.92
CA THR A 258 -25.24 -17.05 13.76
C THR A 258 -23.86 -16.58 14.20
N THR A 259 -22.82 -17.07 13.54
CA THR A 259 -21.45 -16.56 13.72
C THR A 259 -21.31 -15.27 12.90
N VAL A 260 -21.25 -14.14 13.60
CA VAL A 260 -21.05 -12.81 13.03
C VAL A 260 -19.58 -12.45 13.11
N ILE A 261 -18.99 -12.20 11.98
CA ILE A 261 -17.55 -12.00 11.80
C ILE A 261 -17.27 -10.57 11.35
N GLY A 262 -16.21 -9.95 11.85
CA GLY A 262 -15.69 -8.71 11.33
C GLY A 262 -14.18 -8.62 11.49
N HIS A 263 -13.61 -7.51 11.03
CA HIS A 263 -12.22 -7.15 11.26
C HIS A 263 -12.17 -5.89 12.11
N ASN A 264 -11.88 -6.00 13.40
CA ASN A 264 -12.10 -4.94 14.40
C ASN A 264 -13.61 -4.62 14.58
N ILE A 265 -14.42 -5.65 14.60
CA ILE A 265 -15.89 -5.59 14.58
C ILE A 265 -16.50 -4.70 15.66
N SER A 266 -15.76 -4.45 16.75
CA SER A 266 -16.22 -3.52 17.80
C SER A 266 -16.43 -2.09 17.30
N SER A 267 -15.73 -1.69 16.24
CA SER A 267 -15.90 -0.37 15.59
C SER A 267 -17.24 -0.31 14.86
N ASP A 268 -17.58 -1.38 14.11
CA ASP A 268 -18.82 -1.50 13.36
C ASP A 268 -20.03 -1.53 14.29
N PHE A 269 -19.97 -2.30 15.38
CA PHE A 269 -21.05 -2.36 16.37
C PHE A 269 -21.31 -1.01 17.04
N LYS A 270 -20.24 -0.23 17.30
CA LYS A 270 -20.37 1.13 17.83
C LYS A 270 -20.98 2.08 16.82
N ALA A 271 -20.52 2.05 15.57
CA ALA A 271 -21.04 2.90 14.50
C ALA A 271 -22.53 2.59 14.22
N LEU A 272 -22.89 1.32 14.18
CA LEU A 272 -24.28 0.86 13.95
C LEU A 272 -25.19 1.05 15.15
N VAL A 273 -24.65 1.34 16.33
CA VAL A 273 -25.38 1.47 17.60
C VAL A 273 -26.29 0.24 17.82
N LEU A 274 -25.69 -0.95 17.75
CA LEU A 274 -26.43 -2.21 17.90
C LEU A 274 -26.79 -2.45 19.37
N PRO A 275 -28.04 -2.83 19.66
CA PRO A 275 -28.47 -3.10 21.03
C PRO A 275 -27.96 -4.47 21.51
N PRO A 276 -27.61 -4.59 22.82
CA PRO A 276 -27.11 -5.85 23.38
C PRO A 276 -28.06 -7.04 23.17
N TRP A 277 -29.37 -6.83 23.27
CA TRP A 277 -30.34 -7.92 23.08
C TRP A 277 -30.25 -8.57 21.70
N LEU A 278 -29.72 -7.86 20.68
CA LEU A 278 -29.49 -8.39 19.35
C LEU A 278 -28.12 -9.09 19.27
N THR A 279 -27.06 -8.38 19.68
CA THR A 279 -25.68 -8.90 19.60
C THR A 279 -25.45 -10.12 20.51
N ASP A 280 -26.14 -10.20 21.64
CA ASP A 280 -26.06 -11.32 22.58
C ASP A 280 -26.64 -12.65 22.00
N THR A 281 -27.41 -12.56 20.89
CA THR A 281 -27.90 -13.76 20.20
C THR A 281 -26.88 -14.37 19.24
N TRP A 282 -25.77 -13.69 18.96
CA TRP A 282 -24.77 -14.07 17.96
C TRP A 282 -23.50 -14.64 18.60
N ASN A 283 -22.79 -15.45 17.82
CA ASN A 283 -21.42 -15.83 18.11
C ASN A 283 -20.49 -14.84 17.40
N VAL A 284 -19.94 -13.86 18.13
CA VAL A 284 -19.12 -12.81 17.52
C VAL A 284 -17.66 -13.23 17.43
N GLU A 285 -17.09 -13.14 16.23
CA GLU A 285 -15.67 -13.43 15.98
C GLU A 285 -14.98 -12.26 15.27
N ASP A 286 -13.72 -11.98 15.65
CA ASP A 286 -12.93 -10.88 15.16
C ASP A 286 -11.60 -11.37 14.58
N THR A 287 -11.42 -11.20 13.27
CA THR A 287 -10.22 -11.67 12.56
C THR A 287 -8.95 -10.88 12.93
N MET A 288 -9.08 -9.64 13.39
CA MET A 288 -7.94 -8.88 13.92
C MET A 288 -7.45 -9.48 15.25
N LEU A 289 -8.37 -9.81 16.15
CA LEU A 289 -8.02 -10.47 17.44
C LEU A 289 -7.45 -11.87 17.21
N GLN A 290 -8.02 -12.64 16.29
CA GLN A 290 -7.47 -13.96 15.91
C GLN A 290 -6.05 -13.83 15.35
N ALA A 291 -5.77 -12.82 14.53
CA ALA A 291 -4.43 -12.56 14.03
C ALA A 291 -3.43 -12.21 15.14
N LEU A 292 -3.86 -11.47 16.17
CA LEU A 292 -3.04 -11.18 17.34
C LEU A 292 -2.70 -12.45 18.12
N VAL A 293 -3.70 -13.32 18.37
CA VAL A 293 -3.50 -14.61 19.04
C VAL A 293 -2.53 -15.51 18.26
N LEU A 294 -2.57 -15.46 16.93
CA LEU A 294 -1.66 -16.21 16.05
C LEU A 294 -0.26 -15.58 15.92
N GLY A 295 0.04 -14.50 16.65
CA GLY A 295 1.34 -13.80 16.59
C GLY A 295 1.62 -13.15 15.24
N LYS A 296 0.57 -12.82 14.46
CA LYS A 296 0.76 -12.25 13.10
C LYS A 296 1.30 -10.83 13.14
N ARG A 297 1.09 -10.08 14.21
CA ARG A 297 1.61 -8.72 14.38
C ARG A 297 3.14 -8.68 14.30
N GLU A 298 3.83 -9.57 15.00
CA GLU A 298 5.29 -9.67 15.04
C GLU A 298 5.84 -10.20 13.70
N ARG A 299 5.19 -11.22 13.14
CA ARG A 299 5.62 -11.83 11.87
C ARG A 299 5.40 -10.94 10.66
N LEU A 300 4.27 -10.24 10.60
CA LEU A 300 3.82 -9.51 9.41
C LEU A 300 3.97 -7.98 9.55
N GLY A 301 4.28 -7.47 10.75
CA GLY A 301 4.44 -6.04 11.01
C GLY A 301 3.13 -5.25 11.08
N GLY A 302 1.98 -5.95 11.12
CA GLY A 302 0.66 -5.35 11.23
C GLY A 302 -0.45 -6.39 11.29
N VAL A 303 -1.62 -6.00 11.74
CA VAL A 303 -2.84 -6.82 11.80
C VAL A 303 -4.05 -6.13 11.14
N GLY A 304 -3.81 -5.07 10.36
CA GLY A 304 -4.85 -4.44 9.55
C GLY A 304 -5.33 -5.35 8.42
N LEU A 305 -6.61 -5.24 8.05
CA LEU A 305 -7.23 -6.11 7.05
C LEU A 305 -6.43 -6.19 5.74
N LYS A 306 -6.05 -5.05 5.18
CA LYS A 306 -5.30 -4.99 3.91
C LYS A 306 -3.92 -5.66 4.00
N ASP A 307 -3.23 -5.49 5.15
CA ASP A 307 -1.92 -6.11 5.38
C ASP A 307 -2.03 -7.63 5.52
N LEU A 308 -3.05 -8.12 6.25
CA LEU A 308 -3.30 -9.55 6.43
C LEU A 308 -3.76 -10.20 5.13
N ALA A 309 -4.71 -9.58 4.41
CA ALA A 309 -5.21 -10.09 3.14
C ALA A 309 -4.10 -10.23 2.11
N LEU A 310 -3.22 -9.22 2.00
CA LEU A 310 -2.08 -9.28 1.08
C LEU A 310 -1.09 -10.39 1.46
N LYS A 311 -0.69 -10.45 2.74
CA LYS A 311 0.39 -11.34 3.18
C LYS A 311 -0.05 -12.79 3.39
N ASP A 312 -1.27 -12.98 3.86
CA ASP A 312 -1.80 -14.31 4.13
C ASP A 312 -2.55 -14.93 2.95
N LEU A 313 -3.23 -14.11 2.13
CA LEU A 313 -4.10 -14.59 1.05
C LEU A 313 -3.60 -14.19 -0.34
N GLY A 314 -2.63 -13.28 -0.45
CA GLY A 314 -2.21 -12.71 -1.74
C GLY A 314 -3.25 -11.77 -2.36
N LEU A 315 -4.24 -11.31 -1.58
CA LEU A 315 -5.30 -10.44 -2.03
C LEU A 315 -4.95 -8.98 -1.83
N SER A 316 -5.29 -8.14 -2.81
CA SER A 316 -5.09 -6.69 -2.74
C SER A 316 -6.18 -5.97 -3.53
N TRP A 317 -6.73 -4.89 -2.98
CA TRP A 317 -7.68 -3.97 -3.63
C TRP A 317 -7.45 -2.54 -3.15
N GLU A 318 -8.14 -1.57 -3.74
CA GLU A 318 -7.96 -0.16 -3.39
C GLU A 318 -8.29 0.12 -1.92
N THR A 319 -7.54 1.03 -1.30
CA THR A 319 -7.81 1.50 0.06
C THR A 319 -8.61 2.80 0.03
N LEU A 320 -9.26 3.19 1.12
CA LEU A 320 -9.92 4.49 1.23
C LEU A 320 -8.94 5.66 1.06
N GLU A 321 -7.66 5.50 1.47
CA GLU A 321 -6.63 6.52 1.23
C GLU A 321 -6.37 6.75 -0.27
N GLU A 322 -6.58 5.73 -1.11
CA GLU A 322 -6.46 5.82 -2.57
C GLU A 322 -7.75 6.30 -3.23
N LEU A 323 -8.90 5.91 -2.70
CA LEU A 323 -10.22 6.23 -3.26
C LEU A 323 -10.72 7.62 -2.87
N GLY A 324 -10.36 8.11 -1.69
CA GLY A 324 -10.84 9.36 -1.10
C GLY A 324 -11.68 9.14 0.15
N LEU A 325 -12.44 10.15 0.55
CA LEU A 325 -13.31 10.05 1.71
C LEU A 325 -14.55 9.22 1.38
N PRO A 326 -15.05 8.37 2.29
CA PRO A 326 -16.25 7.58 2.06
C PRO A 326 -17.46 8.43 1.61
N GLU A 327 -17.65 9.59 2.22
CA GLU A 327 -18.74 10.51 1.90
C GLU A 327 -18.66 11.15 0.51
N ASP A 328 -17.48 11.16 -0.12
CA ASP A 328 -17.25 11.73 -1.46
C ASP A 328 -17.34 10.66 -2.57
N LEU A 329 -17.48 9.38 -2.22
CA LEU A 329 -17.54 8.30 -3.18
C LEU A 329 -18.98 8.03 -3.64
N GLU A 330 -19.14 7.65 -4.92
CA GLU A 330 -20.39 7.09 -5.40
C GLU A 330 -20.72 5.79 -4.64
N SER A 331 -22.00 5.57 -4.36
CA SER A 331 -22.47 4.43 -3.55
C SER A 331 -21.98 3.08 -4.07
N ASP A 332 -21.98 2.88 -5.39
CA ASP A 332 -21.55 1.63 -6.01
C ASP A 332 -20.05 1.38 -5.81
N LYS A 333 -19.24 2.44 -5.87
CA LYS A 333 -17.79 2.37 -5.66
C LYS A 333 -17.45 2.10 -4.19
N LEU A 334 -18.13 2.78 -3.27
CA LEU A 334 -18.00 2.53 -1.84
C LEU A 334 -18.49 1.13 -1.48
N GLY A 335 -19.62 0.72 -2.06
CA GLY A 335 -20.18 -0.62 -1.90
C GLY A 335 -19.22 -1.71 -2.35
N TYR A 336 -18.61 -1.58 -3.53
CA TYR A 336 -17.62 -2.54 -4.02
C TYR A 336 -16.41 -2.62 -3.08
N TYR A 337 -15.92 -1.48 -2.59
CA TYR A 337 -14.82 -1.43 -1.61
C TYR A 337 -15.19 -2.20 -0.34
N CYS A 338 -16.33 -1.90 0.29
CA CYS A 338 -16.81 -2.56 1.49
C CYS A 338 -17.02 -4.08 1.28
N LEU A 339 -17.54 -4.50 0.12
CA LEU A 339 -17.72 -5.92 -0.20
C LEU A 339 -16.38 -6.66 -0.39
N CYS A 340 -15.34 -5.98 -0.88
CA CYS A 340 -13.98 -6.52 -0.87
C CYS A 340 -13.49 -6.74 0.57
N ASP A 341 -13.75 -5.80 1.48
CA ASP A 341 -13.38 -5.91 2.90
C ASP A 341 -14.13 -7.06 3.56
N CYS A 342 -15.43 -7.18 3.35
CA CYS A 342 -16.24 -8.31 3.85
C CYS A 342 -15.71 -9.66 3.35
N THR A 343 -15.46 -9.78 2.05
CA THR A 343 -15.05 -11.05 1.44
C THR A 343 -13.65 -11.45 1.88
N ALA A 344 -12.71 -10.50 1.92
CA ALA A 344 -11.37 -10.78 2.44
C ALA A 344 -11.38 -11.17 3.93
N THR A 345 -12.25 -10.55 4.72
CA THR A 345 -12.45 -10.91 6.13
C THR A 345 -12.97 -12.34 6.26
N LEU A 346 -13.89 -12.76 5.41
CA LEU A 346 -14.40 -14.13 5.37
C LEU A 346 -13.28 -15.13 5.04
N GLU A 347 -12.48 -14.88 4.03
CA GLU A 347 -11.35 -15.74 3.65
C GLU A 347 -10.28 -15.81 4.76
N LEU A 348 -9.96 -14.68 5.38
CA LEU A 348 -9.05 -14.63 6.53
C LEU A 348 -9.58 -15.46 7.70
N TRP A 349 -10.87 -15.35 7.99
CA TRP A 349 -11.50 -16.11 9.05
C TRP A 349 -11.36 -17.62 8.83
N TYR A 350 -11.67 -18.13 7.65
CA TYR A 350 -11.49 -19.55 7.34
C TYR A 350 -10.04 -20.00 7.55
N LYS A 351 -9.09 -19.23 7.04
CA LYS A 351 -7.66 -19.54 7.19
C LYS A 351 -7.22 -19.53 8.65
N GLN A 352 -7.60 -18.51 9.41
CA GLN A 352 -7.23 -18.35 10.82
C GLN A 352 -7.86 -19.44 11.71
N LYS A 353 -9.07 -19.87 11.41
CA LYS A 353 -9.71 -21.02 12.11
C LYS A 353 -8.90 -22.30 11.97
N GLU A 354 -8.37 -22.59 10.78
CA GLU A 354 -7.52 -23.75 10.57
C GLU A 354 -6.15 -23.61 11.29
N GLU A 355 -5.55 -22.43 11.26
CA GLU A 355 -4.31 -22.15 11.97
C GLU A 355 -4.48 -22.30 13.50
N LEU A 356 -5.58 -21.80 14.07
CA LEU A 356 -5.90 -21.90 15.52
C LEU A 356 -6.08 -23.36 15.95
N LYS A 357 -6.73 -24.21 15.14
CA LYS A 357 -6.82 -25.67 15.41
C LYS A 357 -5.43 -26.31 15.47
N GLY A 358 -4.49 -25.86 14.64
CA GLY A 358 -3.11 -26.31 14.65
C GLY A 358 -2.39 -25.98 15.97
N VAL A 359 -2.59 -24.75 16.48
CA VAL A 359 -2.01 -24.31 17.76
C VAL A 359 -2.55 -25.11 18.94
N GLN A 360 -3.86 -25.35 18.99
CA GLN A 360 -4.49 -26.14 20.07
C GLN A 360 -3.97 -27.58 20.13
N ARG A 361 -3.67 -28.20 18.96
CA ARG A 361 -3.11 -29.58 18.92
C ARG A 361 -1.67 -29.67 19.39
N LEU A 362 -0.91 -28.56 19.40
CA LEU A 362 0.48 -28.53 19.88
C LEU A 362 0.56 -28.40 21.43
N HIS A 363 -0.54 -28.04 22.07
CA HIS A 363 -0.65 -27.85 23.53
C HIS A 363 -1.50 -28.92 24.22
N SER A 364 -2.07 -29.88 23.48
CA SER A 364 -2.75 -31.09 24.00
C SER A 364 -1.83 -32.30 23.88
#